data_b60a7bcc8b964ab9c1a9ce0157a9c7ee
#
_entry.id   b60a7bcc8b964ab9c1a9ce0157a9c7ee
#
_cell.length_a   1.000
_cell.length_b   1.000
_cell.length_c   1.000
_cell.angle_alpha   90.00
_cell.angle_beta   90.00
_cell.angle_gamma   90.00
#
_symmetry.space_group_name_H-M   'P 1'
#
loop_
_entity.id
_entity.type
_entity.pdbx_description
1 polymer ?
#
loop_
_entity_poly.entity_id
_entity_poly.type
_entity_poly.pdbx_seq_one_letter_code
_entity_poly.pdbx_strand_id
1 'polypeptide(L)'
;MKVRSSSARNSGLHISVLALAIASSSQLMAAEPATEYVEVVGQAVSIDKALKEQRSSDNVESVVHADGIGQLPDDNAAEALQRIPGISVERDQGEGRFVSVRGLGPDLNSVTINGTLIPSPNSGSRAVALDVLPAELVQSLSVIKTLTPDMDANSLGGTVEVESLSAFDHEGLFYTGSAEGSYDENTEQTSPKFSGAISDRFSLGDGIDNFGVAAALSWQERDFGSDNVETGGAWDFTDGAKLNEFEQRDYDISRERAGGGLNFDYKPDDLSSYYLRTLYSRFKDTETRNAAGVEFADAQQPGASGDAEGWRELKDREETQEIQSYVLGGERLM
;
A
#
# COMPACT_ATOMS: atom_id res chain seq x y z
N MET A 1 29.62 60.04 -10.03
CA MET A 1 29.40 60.20 -11.47
C MET A 1 28.67 58.96 -11.99
N LYS A 2 27.44 59.17 -12.48
CA LYS A 2 26.55 58.25 -13.21
C LYS A 2 26.17 56.87 -12.67
N VAL A 3 24.95 56.84 -12.17
CA VAL A 3 23.97 55.74 -12.10
C VAL A 3 23.77 55.07 -13.46
N ARG A 4 23.63 53.73 -13.48
CA ARG A 4 22.76 53.07 -14.46
C ARG A 4 22.00 51.88 -13.80
N SER A 5 20.71 52.06 -13.80
CA SER A 5 19.68 51.05 -13.55
C SER A 5 19.55 50.11 -14.76
N SER A 6 19.22 48.87 -14.53
CA SER A 6 18.42 48.03 -15.45
C SER A 6 17.84 46.88 -14.67
N SER A 7 16.57 46.93 -14.42
CA SER A 7 15.50 46.31 -15.16
C SER A 7 15.16 44.91 -14.62
N ALA A 8 14.21 44.91 -13.67
CA ALA A 8 13.41 43.73 -13.32
C ALA A 8 12.58 43.30 -14.54
N ARG A 9 12.59 42.05 -14.87
CA ARG A 9 11.69 41.43 -15.84
C ARG A 9 10.95 40.24 -15.23
N ASN A 10 9.67 40.50 -14.93
CA ASN A 10 8.51 39.63 -15.07
C ASN A 10 8.69 38.11 -14.83
N SER A 11 8.37 37.72 -13.61
CA SER A 11 7.91 36.34 -13.28
C SER A 11 6.54 36.36 -12.58
N GLY A 12 5.74 37.40 -12.80
CA GLY A 12 4.47 37.62 -12.11
C GLY A 12 3.19 37.15 -12.84
N LEU A 13 3.30 36.49 -14.00
CA LEU A 13 2.11 36.29 -14.84
C LEU A 13 1.43 34.91 -14.75
N HIS A 14 2.05 33.93 -14.12
CA HIS A 14 1.47 32.60 -14.06
C HIS A 14 0.71 32.25 -12.77
N ILE A 15 0.95 33.00 -11.70
CA ILE A 15 0.21 32.81 -10.43
C ILE A 15 -1.16 33.53 -10.46
N SER A 16 -1.29 34.55 -11.27
CA SER A 16 -2.53 35.36 -11.36
C SER A 16 -3.68 34.67 -12.09
N VAL A 17 -3.42 33.67 -12.95
CA VAL A 17 -4.47 32.98 -13.71
C VAL A 17 -5.13 31.89 -12.85
N LEU A 18 -4.40 31.25 -11.98
CA LEU A 18 -4.95 30.23 -11.07
C LEU A 18 -5.79 30.88 -9.95
N ALA A 19 -5.36 32.01 -9.44
CA ALA A 19 -6.10 32.79 -8.44
C ALA A 19 -7.42 33.36 -8.98
N LEU A 20 -7.49 33.69 -10.27
CA LEU A 20 -8.70 34.20 -10.90
C LEU A 20 -9.74 33.12 -11.19
N ALA A 21 -9.32 31.87 -11.41
CA ALA A 21 -10.22 30.72 -11.59
C ALA A 21 -10.91 30.32 -10.28
N ILE A 22 -10.28 30.53 -9.14
CA ILE A 22 -10.85 30.23 -7.81
C ILE A 22 -11.79 31.36 -7.34
N ALA A 23 -11.53 32.62 -7.77
CA ALA A 23 -12.36 33.76 -7.39
C ALA A 23 -13.66 33.89 -8.21
N SER A 24 -13.78 33.22 -9.36
CA SER A 24 -14.99 33.28 -10.21
C SER A 24 -16.04 32.19 -9.86
N SER A 25 -15.75 31.26 -8.95
CA SER A 25 -16.71 30.26 -8.49
C SER A 25 -17.54 30.67 -7.26
N SER A 26 -17.32 31.87 -6.72
CA SER A 26 -17.97 32.32 -5.48
C SER A 26 -19.19 33.25 -5.69
N GLN A 27 -19.70 33.37 -6.91
CA GLN A 27 -20.96 34.13 -7.16
C GLN A 27 -21.98 33.22 -7.85
N LEU A 28 -22.61 32.36 -7.11
CA LEU A 28 -23.98 31.96 -7.40
C LEU A 28 -24.67 31.38 -6.16
N MET A 29 -25.83 32.00 -5.89
CA MET A 29 -26.93 31.50 -5.06
C MET A 29 -26.83 31.72 -3.55
N ALA A 30 -27.42 32.82 -3.12
CA ALA A 30 -28.18 32.81 -1.88
C ALA A 30 -29.44 31.95 -2.11
N ALA A 31 -29.36 30.67 -1.79
CA ALA A 31 -30.49 29.80 -1.57
C ALA A 31 -30.62 29.57 -0.06
N GLU A 32 -31.85 29.47 0.43
CA GLU A 32 -32.25 29.26 1.82
C GLU A 32 -31.36 28.21 2.55
N PRO A 33 -31.21 28.26 3.87
CA PRO A 33 -30.41 27.30 4.60
C PRO A 33 -31.05 25.92 4.49
N ALA A 34 -30.68 25.19 3.46
CA ALA A 34 -30.77 23.73 3.52
C ALA A 34 -29.91 23.34 4.70
N THR A 35 -30.47 22.65 5.66
CA THR A 35 -29.74 22.01 6.74
C THR A 35 -28.77 21.06 6.06
N GLU A 36 -27.53 21.49 5.86
CA GLU A 36 -26.46 20.61 5.40
C GLU A 36 -26.29 19.57 6.49
N TYR A 37 -26.81 18.39 6.25
CA TYR A 37 -26.34 17.21 6.95
C TYR A 37 -24.93 16.96 6.41
N VAL A 38 -23.92 17.40 7.15
CA VAL A 38 -22.56 16.90 6.96
C VAL A 38 -22.60 15.45 7.42
N GLU A 39 -22.92 14.57 6.49
CA GLU A 39 -22.71 13.15 6.68
C GLU A 39 -21.20 12.96 6.75
N VAL A 40 -20.70 12.69 7.94
CA VAL A 40 -19.30 12.28 8.13
C VAL A 40 -19.19 10.86 7.58
N VAL A 41 -19.12 10.76 6.25
CA VAL A 41 -18.88 9.51 5.51
C VAL A 41 -17.40 9.21 5.64
N GLY A 42 -16.99 8.76 6.82
CA GLY A 42 -15.61 8.44 7.12
C GLY A 42 -15.49 6.97 7.52
N GLN A 43 -14.44 6.65 8.25
CA GLN A 43 -14.11 5.30 8.74
C GLN A 43 -15.29 4.53 9.37
N ALA A 44 -16.30 5.23 9.92
CA ALA A 44 -17.47 4.57 10.52
C ALA A 44 -18.28 3.75 9.50
N VAL A 45 -18.41 4.22 8.26
CA VAL A 45 -19.15 3.50 7.21
C VAL A 45 -18.34 2.29 6.72
N SER A 46 -17.03 2.44 6.54
CA SER A 46 -16.18 1.32 6.15
C SER A 46 -16.13 0.23 7.21
N ILE A 47 -16.11 0.60 8.50
CA ILE A 47 -16.19 -0.35 9.61
C ILE A 47 -17.56 -1.07 9.64
N ASP A 48 -18.66 -0.36 9.44
CA ASP A 48 -20.00 -0.97 9.41
C ASP A 48 -20.15 -1.94 8.22
N LYS A 49 -19.63 -1.56 7.04
CA LYS A 49 -19.58 -2.42 5.86
C LYS A 49 -18.75 -3.69 6.15
N ALA A 50 -17.55 -3.55 6.70
CA ALA A 50 -16.69 -4.66 7.08
C ALA A 50 -17.36 -5.61 8.09
N LEU A 51 -18.05 -5.07 9.11
CA LEU A 51 -18.77 -5.87 10.09
C LEU A 51 -19.98 -6.61 9.50
N LYS A 52 -20.68 -6.01 8.54
CA LYS A 52 -21.77 -6.67 7.82
C LYS A 52 -21.27 -7.82 6.98
N GLU A 53 -20.19 -7.62 6.25
CA GLU A 53 -19.54 -8.64 5.43
C GLU A 53 -19.07 -9.83 6.28
N GLN A 54 -18.33 -9.57 7.35
CA GLN A 54 -17.90 -10.60 8.30
C GLN A 54 -19.06 -11.41 8.92
N ARG A 55 -20.24 -10.79 9.09
CA ARG A 55 -21.42 -11.50 9.62
C ARG A 55 -22.13 -12.36 8.57
N SER A 56 -22.03 -12.00 7.31
CA SER A 56 -22.66 -12.73 6.20
C SER A 56 -21.75 -13.80 5.60
N SER A 57 -20.46 -13.77 5.91
CA SER A 57 -19.50 -14.73 5.42
C SER A 57 -19.67 -16.11 6.05
N ASP A 58 -19.55 -17.15 5.24
CA ASP A 58 -19.48 -18.57 5.68
C ASP A 58 -18.12 -18.89 6.32
N ASN A 59 -17.13 -18.03 6.14
CA ASN A 59 -15.78 -18.17 6.69
C ASN A 59 -15.58 -17.32 7.96
N VAL A 60 -14.62 -17.71 8.78
CA VAL A 60 -14.07 -16.80 9.79
C VAL A 60 -13.10 -15.86 9.08
N GLU A 61 -13.58 -14.66 8.79
CA GLU A 61 -12.78 -13.63 8.14
C GLU A 61 -12.77 -12.31 8.89
N SER A 62 -11.85 -11.46 8.53
CA SER A 62 -11.81 -10.07 8.97
C SER A 62 -11.50 -9.20 7.78
N VAL A 63 -12.23 -8.09 7.64
CA VAL A 63 -12.20 -7.23 6.46
C VAL A 63 -11.85 -5.79 6.85
N VAL A 64 -11.07 -5.12 6.02
CA VAL A 64 -10.85 -3.68 6.03
C VAL A 64 -11.28 -3.15 4.66
N HIS A 65 -12.22 -2.21 4.64
CA HIS A 65 -12.60 -1.48 3.43
C HIS A 65 -11.90 -0.14 3.34
N ALA A 66 -11.65 0.31 2.13
CA ALA A 66 -11.36 1.71 1.87
C ALA A 66 -12.48 2.59 2.42
N ASP A 67 -12.16 3.79 2.84
CA ASP A 67 -13.13 4.74 3.37
C ASP A 67 -14.04 5.33 2.27
N GLY A 68 -14.93 6.25 2.63
CA GLY A 68 -15.87 6.85 1.69
C GLY A 68 -15.22 7.70 0.59
N ILE A 69 -13.93 8.00 0.69
CA ILE A 69 -13.13 8.68 -0.35
C ILE A 69 -12.20 7.71 -1.08
N GLY A 70 -12.37 6.39 -0.88
CA GLY A 70 -11.63 5.36 -1.59
C GLY A 70 -10.18 5.19 -1.14
N GLN A 71 -9.88 5.53 0.12
CA GLN A 71 -8.53 5.40 0.66
C GLN A 71 -8.50 4.38 1.80
N LEU A 72 -7.50 3.49 1.74
CA LEU A 72 -7.07 2.77 2.94
C LEU A 72 -6.27 3.73 3.84
N PRO A 73 -6.34 3.53 5.16
CA PRO A 73 -5.72 4.46 6.12
C PRO A 73 -4.19 4.41 6.16
N ASP A 74 -3.56 3.64 5.31
CA ASP A 74 -2.11 3.34 5.35
C ASP A 74 -1.52 3.35 3.93
N ASP A 75 -0.19 3.49 3.82
CA ASP A 75 0.51 3.68 2.55
C ASP A 75 0.56 2.44 1.65
N ASN A 76 0.53 1.25 2.26
CA ASN A 76 0.53 -0.01 1.52
C ASN A 76 -0.41 -1.06 2.15
N ALA A 77 -0.67 -2.13 1.42
CA ALA A 77 -1.61 -3.17 1.84
C ALA A 77 -1.17 -3.90 3.13
N ALA A 78 0.14 -4.08 3.38
CA ALA A 78 0.63 -4.72 4.60
C ALA A 78 0.33 -3.89 5.85
N GLU A 79 0.53 -2.57 5.77
CA GLU A 79 0.25 -1.66 6.88
C GLU A 79 -1.25 -1.63 7.22
N ALA A 80 -2.11 -1.58 6.19
CA ALA A 80 -3.56 -1.58 6.39
C ALA A 80 -4.04 -2.86 7.11
N LEU A 81 -3.42 -4.01 6.83
CA LEU A 81 -3.74 -5.28 7.47
C LEU A 81 -3.38 -5.33 8.97
N GLN A 82 -2.48 -4.48 9.45
CA GLN A 82 -2.11 -4.43 10.87
C GLN A 82 -3.31 -4.15 11.80
N ARG A 83 -4.36 -3.53 11.27
CA ARG A 83 -5.60 -3.22 12.01
C ARG A 83 -6.46 -4.45 12.26
N ILE A 84 -6.20 -5.55 11.57
CA ILE A 84 -6.98 -6.79 11.68
C ILE A 84 -6.50 -7.60 12.88
N PRO A 85 -7.40 -8.04 13.78
CA PRO A 85 -7.03 -8.87 14.91
C PRO A 85 -6.39 -10.20 14.49
N GLY A 86 -5.25 -10.53 15.10
CA GLY A 86 -4.49 -11.75 14.82
C GLY A 86 -3.55 -11.63 13.61
N ILE A 87 -3.34 -10.43 13.10
CA ILE A 87 -2.34 -10.12 12.09
C ILE A 87 -1.16 -9.42 12.75
N SER A 88 0.05 -9.82 12.40
CA SER A 88 1.28 -9.09 12.66
C SER A 88 2.01 -8.82 11.36
N VAL A 89 2.59 -7.64 11.27
CA VAL A 89 3.31 -7.18 10.08
C VAL A 89 4.81 -7.26 10.35
N GLU A 90 5.51 -7.93 9.47
CA GLU A 90 6.96 -7.93 9.44
C GLU A 90 7.43 -6.74 8.62
N ARG A 91 8.32 -5.94 9.20
CA ARG A 91 8.80 -4.70 8.60
C ARG A 91 10.18 -4.88 7.99
N ASP A 92 10.39 -4.21 6.86
CA ASP A 92 11.67 -4.06 6.23
C ASP A 92 11.99 -2.56 6.14
N GLN A 93 13.03 -2.14 6.85
CA GLN A 93 13.47 -0.73 6.93
C GLN A 93 12.33 0.25 7.29
N GLY A 94 11.51 -0.14 8.27
CA GLY A 94 10.41 0.67 8.79
C GLY A 94 9.09 0.55 8.07
N GLU A 95 9.02 -0.03 6.86
CA GLU A 95 7.78 -0.29 6.13
C GLU A 95 7.29 -1.73 6.31
N GLY A 96 5.97 -1.90 6.43
CA GLY A 96 5.35 -3.22 6.47
C GLY A 96 5.48 -3.93 5.12
N ARG A 97 6.02 -5.14 5.11
CA ARG A 97 6.28 -5.92 3.90
C ARG A 97 5.55 -7.24 3.86
N PHE A 98 5.69 -8.05 4.89
CA PHE A 98 5.07 -9.36 4.97
C PHE A 98 4.08 -9.43 6.13
N VAL A 99 3.11 -10.33 6.03
CA VAL A 99 2.12 -10.53 7.08
C VAL A 99 2.14 -11.94 7.62
N SER A 100 2.08 -12.03 8.95
CA SER A 100 1.88 -13.28 9.69
C SER A 100 0.44 -13.34 10.19
N VAL A 101 -0.24 -14.45 9.94
CA VAL A 101 -1.63 -14.65 10.32
C VAL A 101 -1.70 -15.64 11.48
N ARG A 102 -2.28 -15.25 12.61
CA ARG A 102 -2.44 -16.06 13.83
C ARG A 102 -1.11 -16.61 14.35
N GLY A 103 -0.02 -15.85 14.21
CA GLY A 103 1.32 -16.26 14.63
C GLY A 103 2.01 -17.26 13.69
N LEU A 104 1.40 -17.59 12.55
CA LEU A 104 2.03 -18.38 11.51
C LEU A 104 2.73 -17.43 10.51
N GLY A 105 4.01 -17.69 10.26
CA GLY A 105 4.86 -16.83 9.43
C GLY A 105 4.35 -16.67 7.99
N PRO A 106 4.88 -15.70 7.25
CA PRO A 106 4.39 -15.32 5.91
C PRO A 106 4.40 -16.48 4.91
N ASP A 107 5.37 -17.39 5.00
CA ASP A 107 5.47 -18.55 4.12
C ASP A 107 4.31 -19.56 4.28
N LEU A 108 3.56 -19.46 5.36
CA LEU A 108 2.42 -20.33 5.67
C LEU A 108 1.07 -19.70 5.33
N ASN A 109 1.09 -18.54 4.72
CA ASN A 109 -0.09 -17.79 4.30
C ASN A 109 -0.15 -17.71 2.78
N SER A 110 -1.33 -17.46 2.23
CA SER A 110 -1.52 -17.18 0.81
C SER A 110 -2.00 -15.75 0.61
N VAL A 111 -1.69 -15.17 -0.54
CA VAL A 111 -2.22 -13.88 -0.97
C VAL A 111 -2.88 -14.06 -2.32
N THR A 112 -4.08 -13.53 -2.45
CA THR A 112 -4.84 -13.50 -3.69
C THR A 112 -5.16 -12.05 -4.07
N ILE A 113 -5.23 -11.77 -5.37
CA ILE A 113 -5.74 -10.52 -5.93
C ILE A 113 -6.92 -10.85 -6.81
N ASN A 114 -8.10 -10.34 -6.46
CA ASN A 114 -9.36 -10.64 -7.15
C ASN A 114 -9.56 -12.15 -7.36
N GLY A 115 -9.33 -12.95 -6.29
CA GLY A 115 -9.45 -14.40 -6.29
C GLY A 115 -8.30 -15.17 -6.95
N THR A 116 -7.27 -14.51 -7.47
CA THR A 116 -6.14 -15.17 -8.13
C THR A 116 -4.90 -15.18 -7.25
N LEU A 117 -4.33 -16.37 -7.03
CA LEU A 117 -3.14 -16.55 -6.20
C LEU A 117 -1.92 -15.79 -6.76
N ILE A 118 -1.25 -15.04 -5.91
CA ILE A 118 -0.01 -14.33 -6.23
C ILE A 118 1.20 -15.18 -5.79
N PRO A 119 2.17 -15.43 -6.68
CA PRO A 119 3.40 -16.11 -6.31
C PRO A 119 4.34 -15.19 -5.52
N SER A 120 5.19 -15.78 -4.69
CA SER A 120 6.31 -15.05 -4.08
C SER A 120 7.32 -14.61 -5.14
N PRO A 121 7.87 -13.39 -5.05
CA PRO A 121 8.95 -12.94 -5.92
C PRO A 121 10.29 -13.58 -5.55
N ASN A 122 10.44 -14.10 -4.34
CA ASN A 122 11.68 -14.65 -3.83
C ASN A 122 11.77 -16.16 -4.06
N SER A 123 12.84 -16.61 -4.70
CA SER A 123 13.12 -18.05 -4.84
C SER A 123 13.38 -18.67 -3.45
N GLY A 124 12.70 -19.76 -3.15
CA GLY A 124 12.86 -20.47 -1.85
C GLY A 124 11.98 -19.97 -0.71
N SER A 125 11.15 -18.94 -0.94
CA SER A 125 10.13 -18.45 -0.02
C SER A 125 8.76 -18.47 -0.68
N ARG A 126 7.70 -18.60 0.12
CA ARG A 126 6.30 -18.49 -0.31
C ARG A 126 5.69 -17.15 0.12
N ALA A 127 6.41 -16.38 0.92
CA ALA A 127 5.96 -15.10 1.42
C ALA A 127 5.75 -14.09 0.27
N VAL A 128 4.57 -13.48 0.21
CA VAL A 128 4.24 -12.46 -0.76
C VAL A 128 4.45 -11.09 -0.14
N ALA A 129 5.25 -10.26 -0.79
CA ALA A 129 5.51 -8.90 -0.38
C ALA A 129 4.30 -8.01 -0.72
N LEU A 130 3.65 -7.46 0.30
CA LEU A 130 2.46 -6.61 0.16
C LEU A 130 2.80 -5.11 0.11
N ASP A 131 4.04 -4.74 0.36
CA ASP A 131 4.57 -3.38 0.20
C ASP A 131 4.63 -2.91 -1.26
N VAL A 132 4.58 -3.86 -2.20
CA VAL A 132 4.54 -3.56 -3.64
C VAL A 132 3.16 -3.10 -4.12
N LEU A 133 2.10 -3.28 -3.32
CA LEU A 133 0.73 -2.91 -3.66
C LEU A 133 0.36 -1.56 -3.04
N PRO A 134 0.23 -0.50 -3.87
CA PRO A 134 -0.28 0.78 -3.40
C PRO A 134 -1.68 0.63 -2.81
N ALA A 135 -1.90 1.23 -1.63
CA ALA A 135 -3.17 1.15 -0.93
C ALA A 135 -4.35 1.75 -1.73
N GLU A 136 -4.06 2.72 -2.58
CA GLU A 136 -5.05 3.46 -3.40
C GLU A 136 -5.67 2.62 -4.53
N LEU A 137 -5.06 1.48 -4.86
CA LEU A 137 -5.61 0.56 -5.86
C LEU A 137 -6.54 -0.50 -5.25
N VAL A 138 -6.63 -0.50 -3.91
CA VAL A 138 -7.29 -1.53 -3.13
C VAL A 138 -8.61 -1.00 -2.57
N GLN A 139 -9.71 -1.68 -2.86
CA GLN A 139 -11.03 -1.38 -2.32
C GLN A 139 -11.26 -2.07 -0.97
N SER A 140 -10.83 -3.32 -0.86
CA SER A 140 -10.92 -4.07 0.38
C SER A 140 -9.76 -5.03 0.56
N LEU A 141 -9.45 -5.33 1.81
CA LEU A 141 -8.51 -6.34 2.25
C LEU A 141 -9.23 -7.28 3.20
N SER A 142 -9.30 -8.55 2.83
CA SER A 142 -9.88 -9.60 3.68
C SER A 142 -8.81 -10.57 4.15
N VAL A 143 -8.90 -11.01 5.39
CA VAL A 143 -8.09 -12.12 5.90
C VAL A 143 -9.01 -13.26 6.26
N ILE A 144 -9.03 -14.26 5.41
CA ILE A 144 -9.84 -15.47 5.53
C ILE A 144 -9.05 -16.47 6.37
N LYS A 145 -9.57 -16.78 7.55
CA LYS A 145 -8.91 -17.61 8.58
C LYS A 145 -9.34 -19.07 8.56
N THR A 146 -10.44 -19.39 7.88
CA THR A 146 -10.94 -20.75 7.65
C THR A 146 -11.20 -20.95 6.17
N LEU A 147 -10.74 -22.06 5.62
CA LEU A 147 -10.89 -22.35 4.19
C LEU A 147 -12.15 -23.16 3.94
N THR A 148 -12.90 -22.81 2.91
CA THR A 148 -13.95 -23.62 2.33
C THR A 148 -13.41 -24.55 1.23
N PRO A 149 -14.12 -25.62 0.84
CA PRO A 149 -13.64 -26.59 -0.15
C PRO A 149 -13.35 -26.04 -1.55
N ASP A 150 -13.90 -24.87 -1.89
CA ASP A 150 -13.70 -24.14 -3.14
C ASP A 150 -12.41 -23.30 -3.14
N MET A 151 -11.83 -23.06 -1.97
CA MET A 151 -10.61 -22.26 -1.82
C MET A 151 -9.35 -23.10 -1.97
N ASP A 152 -8.26 -22.47 -2.38
CA ASP A 152 -6.94 -23.09 -2.44
C ASP A 152 -6.44 -23.44 -1.03
N ALA A 153 -6.07 -24.72 -0.84
CA ALA A 153 -5.61 -25.26 0.43
C ALA A 153 -4.12 -24.94 0.75
N ASN A 154 -3.50 -24.01 0.04
CA ASN A 154 -2.08 -23.69 0.18
C ASN A 154 -1.75 -22.83 1.42
N SER A 155 -2.71 -22.41 2.21
CA SER A 155 -2.48 -21.61 3.41
C SER A 155 -2.83 -22.35 4.70
N LEU A 156 -1.93 -22.31 5.68
CA LEU A 156 -2.17 -22.83 7.04
C LEU A 156 -2.64 -21.71 8.00
N GLY A 157 -2.08 -20.53 7.86
CA GLY A 157 -2.42 -19.35 8.66
C GLY A 157 -3.72 -18.71 8.22
N GLY A 158 -3.85 -18.47 6.95
CA GLY A 158 -5.00 -17.82 6.31
C GLY A 158 -4.66 -17.32 4.92
N THR A 159 -5.68 -16.85 4.22
CA THR A 159 -5.55 -16.22 2.92
C THR A 159 -5.83 -14.74 3.05
N VAL A 160 -4.93 -13.91 2.56
CA VAL A 160 -5.15 -12.46 2.37
C VAL A 160 -5.72 -12.28 0.98
N GLU A 161 -6.95 -11.80 0.88
CA GLU A 161 -7.58 -11.41 -0.38
C GLU A 161 -7.47 -9.89 -0.53
N VAL A 162 -7.02 -9.47 -1.69
CA VAL A 162 -6.93 -8.07 -2.12
C VAL A 162 -7.95 -7.84 -3.21
N GLU A 163 -8.93 -6.99 -2.97
CA GLU A 163 -9.95 -6.65 -3.96
C GLU A 163 -9.70 -5.25 -4.52
N SER A 164 -9.74 -5.12 -5.83
CA SER A 164 -9.63 -3.85 -6.54
C SER A 164 -11.00 -3.19 -6.71
N LEU A 165 -11.00 -1.86 -6.89
CA LEU A 165 -12.19 -1.02 -7.02
C LEU A 165 -13.15 -1.55 -8.10
N SER A 166 -14.46 -1.62 -7.78
CA SER A 166 -15.56 -1.85 -8.71
C SER A 166 -16.42 -0.60 -8.84
N ALA A 167 -17.03 -0.40 -10.00
CA ALA A 167 -18.03 0.66 -10.18
C ALA A 167 -19.32 0.41 -9.38
N PHE A 168 -19.52 -0.81 -8.89
CA PHE A 168 -20.67 -1.15 -8.04
C PHE A 168 -20.41 -0.93 -6.55
N ASP A 169 -19.20 -0.48 -6.16
CA ASP A 169 -18.90 -0.10 -4.78
C ASP A 169 -19.53 1.24 -4.38
N HIS A 170 -19.84 2.08 -5.36
CA HIS A 170 -20.44 3.40 -5.18
C HIS A 170 -21.71 3.58 -6.00
N GLU A 171 -22.58 4.51 -5.59
CA GLU A 171 -23.78 4.86 -6.36
C GLU A 171 -23.46 5.99 -7.36
N GLY A 172 -23.59 5.67 -8.67
CA GLY A 172 -23.34 6.61 -9.77
C GLY A 172 -21.88 7.00 -9.95
N LEU A 173 -21.65 8.20 -10.49
CA LEU A 173 -20.30 8.72 -10.72
C LEU A 173 -19.57 8.96 -9.40
N PHE A 174 -18.48 8.25 -9.22
CA PHE A 174 -17.51 8.45 -8.13
C PHE A 174 -16.19 8.93 -8.70
N TYR A 175 -15.54 9.86 -8.04
CA TYR A 175 -14.16 10.23 -8.31
C TYR A 175 -13.48 10.72 -7.04
N THR A 176 -12.19 10.43 -6.95
CA THR A 176 -11.33 10.90 -5.86
C THR A 176 -9.93 11.18 -6.38
N GLY A 177 -9.19 11.99 -5.66
CA GLY A 177 -7.79 12.26 -5.97
C GLY A 177 -7.07 12.85 -4.77
N SER A 178 -5.82 12.46 -4.58
CA SER A 178 -4.95 13.01 -3.55
C SER A 178 -3.61 13.46 -4.11
N ALA A 179 -3.03 14.44 -3.44
CA ALA A 179 -1.66 14.88 -3.64
C ALA A 179 -1.07 15.13 -2.26
N GLU A 180 -0.06 14.35 -1.93
CA GLU A 180 0.56 14.32 -0.62
C GLU A 180 2.07 14.54 -0.74
N GLY A 181 2.69 14.96 0.34
CA GLY A 181 4.14 15.07 0.44
C GLY A 181 4.58 14.69 1.84
N SER A 182 5.66 13.93 1.95
CA SER A 182 6.34 13.63 3.20
C SER A 182 7.74 14.23 3.20
N TYR A 183 8.28 14.45 4.38
CA TYR A 183 9.64 14.95 4.57
C TYR A 183 10.38 14.04 5.54
N ASP A 184 11.54 13.57 5.13
CA ASP A 184 12.42 12.76 5.96
C ASP A 184 13.52 13.63 6.56
N GLU A 185 13.66 13.63 7.89
CA GLU A 185 14.63 14.48 8.60
C GLU A 185 16.07 13.95 8.47
N ASN A 186 16.26 12.65 8.23
CA ASN A 186 17.60 12.07 8.12
C ASN A 186 18.25 12.41 6.77
N THR A 187 17.47 12.32 5.69
CA THR A 187 17.95 12.63 4.33
C THR A 187 17.71 14.07 3.89
N GLU A 188 16.91 14.84 4.66
CA GLU A 188 16.45 16.19 4.32
C GLU A 188 15.72 16.26 2.96
N GLN A 189 15.06 15.17 2.56
CA GLN A 189 14.37 15.07 1.27
C GLN A 189 12.85 15.12 1.41
N THR A 190 12.18 15.58 0.34
CA THR A 190 10.72 15.64 0.24
C THR A 190 10.24 14.65 -0.80
N SER A 191 9.31 13.80 -0.41
CA SER A 191 8.80 12.69 -1.19
C SER A 191 7.35 12.94 -1.59
N PRO A 192 7.04 13.04 -2.88
CA PRO A 192 5.68 13.26 -3.39
C PRO A 192 4.91 11.96 -3.57
N LYS A 193 3.57 12.06 -3.42
CA LYS A 193 2.61 10.99 -3.71
C LYS A 193 1.39 11.57 -4.41
N PHE A 194 0.92 10.91 -5.45
CA PHE A 194 -0.29 11.28 -6.20
C PHE A 194 -1.14 10.04 -6.43
N SER A 195 -2.44 10.18 -6.22
CA SER A 195 -3.38 9.11 -6.54
C SER A 195 -4.70 9.67 -7.07
N GLY A 196 -5.45 8.80 -7.74
CA GLY A 196 -6.78 9.13 -8.20
C GLY A 196 -7.55 7.91 -8.65
N ALA A 197 -8.85 7.94 -8.42
CA ALA A 197 -9.78 6.91 -8.89
C ALA A 197 -11.04 7.55 -9.45
N ILE A 198 -11.64 6.85 -10.40
CA ILE A 198 -12.92 7.22 -11.00
C ILE A 198 -13.70 5.95 -11.29
N SER A 199 -14.99 5.96 -11.03
CA SER A 199 -15.91 4.91 -11.45
C SER A 199 -17.27 5.46 -11.80
N ASP A 200 -17.96 4.79 -12.73
CA ASP A 200 -19.33 5.12 -13.10
C ASP A 200 -20.06 3.90 -13.65
N ARG A 201 -21.39 3.97 -13.66
CA ARG A 201 -22.26 2.95 -14.19
C ARG A 201 -23.02 3.46 -15.40
N PHE A 202 -23.22 2.57 -16.35
CA PHE A 202 -23.88 2.84 -17.62
C PHE A 202 -24.98 1.81 -17.88
N SER A 203 -26.03 2.24 -18.54
CA SER A 203 -27.09 1.35 -19.00
C SER A 203 -26.71 0.74 -20.34
N LEU A 204 -26.64 -0.58 -20.41
CA LEU A 204 -26.33 -1.32 -21.63
C LEU A 204 -27.53 -2.20 -22.03
N GLY A 205 -28.02 -2.03 -23.26
CA GLY A 205 -29.23 -2.71 -23.75
C GLY A 205 -30.47 -2.22 -23.01
N ASP A 206 -31.29 -3.15 -22.53
CA ASP A 206 -32.53 -2.85 -21.78
C ASP A 206 -32.30 -2.73 -20.26
N GLY A 207 -31.06 -2.94 -19.79
CA GLY A 207 -30.71 -2.84 -18.38
C GLY A 207 -30.49 -1.40 -17.91
N ILE A 208 -30.68 -1.14 -16.62
CA ILE A 208 -30.43 0.16 -16.00
C ILE A 208 -29.18 0.02 -15.12
N ASP A 209 -28.17 0.89 -15.37
CA ASP A 209 -26.90 0.96 -14.60
C ASP A 209 -26.24 -0.41 -14.40
N ASN A 210 -26.32 -1.24 -15.45
CA ASN A 210 -25.90 -2.64 -15.45
C ASN A 210 -24.49 -2.89 -15.96
N PHE A 211 -23.81 -1.87 -16.48
CA PHE A 211 -22.41 -1.92 -16.90
C PHE A 211 -21.59 -0.90 -16.14
N GLY A 212 -20.57 -1.35 -15.43
CA GLY A 212 -19.69 -0.54 -14.62
C GLY A 212 -18.29 -0.44 -15.20
N VAL A 213 -17.66 0.73 -15.04
CA VAL A 213 -16.25 0.95 -15.36
C VAL A 213 -15.62 1.65 -14.16
N ALA A 214 -14.49 1.12 -13.69
CA ALA A 214 -13.71 1.71 -12.63
C ALA A 214 -12.24 1.78 -13.04
N ALA A 215 -11.57 2.88 -12.75
CA ALA A 215 -10.14 3.08 -12.99
C ALA A 215 -9.50 3.72 -11.77
N ALA A 216 -8.28 3.28 -11.43
CA ALA A 216 -7.46 3.87 -10.38
C ALA A 216 -6.00 3.96 -10.83
N LEU A 217 -5.31 5.01 -10.37
CA LEU A 217 -3.89 5.24 -10.61
C LEU A 217 -3.25 5.72 -9.30
N SER A 218 -2.02 5.28 -9.05
CA SER A 218 -1.19 5.76 -7.93
C SER A 218 0.27 5.86 -8.36
N TRP A 219 0.95 6.89 -7.89
CA TRP A 219 2.39 7.04 -7.99
C TRP A 219 2.93 7.69 -6.74
N GLN A 220 3.99 7.12 -6.21
CA GLN A 220 4.69 7.60 -5.02
C GLN A 220 6.19 7.43 -5.21
N GLU A 221 6.95 8.42 -4.80
CA GLU A 221 8.39 8.33 -4.56
C GLU A 221 8.62 8.62 -3.08
N ARG A 222 9.44 7.81 -2.42
CA ARG A 222 9.77 7.97 -1.01
C ARG A 222 11.27 7.82 -0.80
N ASP A 223 11.88 8.93 -0.42
CA ASP A 223 13.28 9.00 -0.05
C ASP A 223 13.39 9.07 1.47
N PHE A 224 14.17 8.19 2.06
CA PHE A 224 14.34 8.11 3.51
C PHE A 224 15.65 7.48 3.90
N GLY A 225 16.13 7.81 5.10
CA GLY A 225 17.35 7.25 5.68
C GLY A 225 17.07 6.47 6.96
N SER A 226 17.99 5.60 7.30
CA SER A 226 17.91 4.81 8.52
C SER A 226 19.31 4.51 9.06
N ASP A 227 19.55 4.92 10.30
CA ASP A 227 20.70 4.48 11.08
C ASP A 227 20.35 3.21 11.84
N ASN A 228 21.20 2.19 11.75
CA ASN A 228 20.97 0.92 12.39
C ASN A 228 22.23 0.41 13.10
N VAL A 229 22.01 -0.24 14.24
CA VAL A 229 23.05 -0.96 14.99
C VAL A 229 22.64 -2.41 15.09
N GLU A 230 23.46 -3.28 14.56
CA GLU A 230 23.20 -4.72 14.53
C GLU A 230 24.32 -5.52 15.18
N THR A 231 24.01 -6.75 15.52
CA THR A 231 24.93 -7.68 16.17
C THR A 231 25.21 -8.91 15.31
N GLY A 232 25.02 -8.81 14.00
CA GLY A 232 25.23 -9.90 13.04
C GLY A 232 24.37 -11.16 13.25
N GLY A 233 23.45 -11.12 14.20
CA GLY A 233 22.56 -12.25 14.55
C GLY A 233 23.25 -13.37 15.33
N ALA A 234 24.51 -13.22 15.70
CA ALA A 234 25.30 -14.28 16.31
C ALA A 234 25.70 -13.94 17.75
N TRP A 235 24.83 -14.30 18.69
CA TRP A 235 25.15 -14.34 20.10
C TRP A 235 25.49 -15.78 20.53
N ASP A 236 26.58 -15.96 21.27
CA ASP A 236 26.88 -17.19 21.98
C ASP A 236 26.31 -17.15 23.40
N PHE A 237 25.40 -18.05 23.74
CA PHE A 237 24.79 -18.17 25.06
C PHE A 237 25.29 -19.40 25.85
N THR A 238 26.34 -20.08 25.37
CA THR A 238 26.83 -21.31 25.99
C THR A 238 27.33 -21.08 27.43
N ASP A 239 27.97 -19.93 27.66
CA ASP A 239 28.46 -19.52 28.96
C ASP A 239 28.28 -17.99 29.15
N GLY A 240 27.01 -17.61 29.35
CA GLY A 240 26.58 -16.22 29.38
C GLY A 240 26.35 -15.63 27.99
N ALA A 241 25.89 -14.39 27.91
CA ALA A 241 25.70 -13.71 26.64
C ALA A 241 27.04 -13.15 26.15
N LYS A 242 27.52 -13.62 25.03
CA LYS A 242 28.75 -13.18 24.36
C LYS A 242 28.43 -12.74 22.94
N LEU A 243 28.99 -11.62 22.51
CA LEU A 243 28.80 -11.02 21.22
C LEU A 243 29.88 -11.50 20.23
N ASN A 244 29.49 -11.95 19.03
CA ASN A 244 30.42 -12.32 17.97
C ASN A 244 30.75 -11.16 17.05
N GLU A 245 29.77 -10.30 16.78
CA GLU A 245 29.90 -9.23 15.83
C GLU A 245 29.07 -8.01 16.28
N PHE A 246 29.58 -6.83 15.97
CA PHE A 246 28.88 -5.56 16.13
C PHE A 246 29.07 -4.73 14.89
N GLU A 247 28.00 -4.19 14.34
CA GLU A 247 28.07 -3.33 13.17
C GLU A 247 27.13 -2.13 13.26
N GLN A 248 27.54 -1.05 12.63
CA GLN A 248 26.73 0.14 12.37
C GLN A 248 26.46 0.20 10.88
N ARG A 249 25.21 0.45 10.53
CA ARG A 249 24.75 0.61 9.16
C ARG A 249 24.05 1.95 9.01
N ASP A 250 24.37 2.62 7.91
CA ASP A 250 23.75 3.85 7.45
C ASP A 250 23.13 3.58 6.08
N TYR A 251 21.82 3.80 5.98
CA TYR A 251 21.02 3.53 4.78
C TYR A 251 20.52 4.82 4.17
N ASP A 252 20.68 4.94 2.86
CA ASP A 252 20.02 5.90 2.00
C ASP A 252 19.17 5.12 1.00
N ILE A 253 17.84 5.32 1.05
CA ILE A 253 16.86 4.49 0.37
C ILE A 253 15.91 5.37 -0.41
N SER A 254 15.69 5.01 -1.68
CA SER A 254 14.64 5.57 -2.53
C SER A 254 13.71 4.47 -3.00
N ARG A 255 12.41 4.60 -2.72
CA ARG A 255 11.35 3.67 -3.15
C ARG A 255 10.35 4.35 -4.04
N GLU A 256 10.24 3.87 -5.26
CA GLU A 256 9.20 4.29 -6.22
C GLU A 256 8.12 3.22 -6.32
N ARG A 257 6.87 3.64 -6.19
CA ARG A 257 5.68 2.80 -6.43
C ARG A 257 4.81 3.45 -7.49
N ALA A 258 4.48 2.69 -8.52
CA ALA A 258 3.57 3.13 -9.56
C ALA A 258 2.57 2.01 -9.84
N GLY A 259 1.30 2.34 -9.90
CA GLY A 259 0.29 1.33 -10.15
C GLY A 259 -0.96 1.87 -10.80
N GLY A 260 -1.77 0.97 -11.34
CA GLY A 260 -3.04 1.30 -11.93
C GLY A 260 -3.91 0.08 -12.15
N GLY A 261 -5.19 0.31 -12.26
CA GLY A 261 -6.20 -0.70 -12.57
C GLY A 261 -7.29 -0.13 -13.45
N LEU A 262 -7.84 -0.98 -14.31
CA LEU A 262 -9.02 -0.69 -15.12
C LEU A 262 -9.94 -1.90 -15.05
N ASN A 263 -11.09 -1.73 -14.44
CA ASN A 263 -12.02 -2.79 -14.12
C ASN A 263 -13.35 -2.56 -14.81
N PHE A 264 -13.95 -3.65 -15.25
CA PHE A 264 -15.25 -3.67 -15.91
C PHE A 264 -16.15 -4.68 -15.20
N ASP A 265 -17.41 -4.29 -15.01
CA ASP A 265 -18.45 -5.12 -14.43
C ASP A 265 -19.66 -5.12 -15.33
N TYR A 266 -20.32 -6.26 -15.50
CA TYR A 266 -21.55 -6.37 -16.24
C TYR A 266 -22.56 -7.25 -15.50
N LYS A 267 -23.67 -6.68 -15.12
CA LYS A 267 -24.79 -7.33 -14.44
C LYS A 267 -26.04 -7.29 -15.33
N PRO A 268 -26.19 -8.24 -16.26
CA PRO A 268 -27.33 -8.24 -17.19
C PRO A 268 -28.69 -8.43 -16.49
N ASP A 269 -28.69 -9.11 -15.37
CA ASP A 269 -29.85 -9.39 -14.51
C ASP A 269 -29.41 -9.51 -13.03
N ASP A 270 -30.36 -9.68 -12.14
CA ASP A 270 -30.12 -9.77 -10.69
C ASP A 270 -29.41 -11.08 -10.26
N LEU A 271 -29.31 -12.07 -11.16
CA LEU A 271 -28.75 -13.39 -10.88
C LEU A 271 -27.36 -13.57 -11.50
N SER A 272 -26.98 -12.73 -12.45
CA SER A 272 -25.75 -12.91 -13.23
C SER A 272 -24.81 -11.72 -13.08
N SER A 273 -23.54 -12.00 -12.84
CA SER A 273 -22.47 -11.01 -12.77
C SER A 273 -21.26 -11.48 -13.56
N TYR A 274 -20.71 -10.61 -14.37
CA TYR A 274 -19.48 -10.84 -15.15
C TYR A 274 -18.51 -9.69 -14.87
N TYR A 275 -17.22 -10.00 -14.81
CA TYR A 275 -16.22 -8.98 -14.55
C TYR A 275 -14.90 -9.23 -15.26
N LEU A 276 -14.20 -8.15 -15.56
CA LEU A 276 -12.79 -8.12 -15.90
C LEU A 276 -12.09 -7.21 -14.90
N ARG A 277 -11.17 -7.79 -14.13
CA ARG A 277 -10.33 -7.07 -13.19
C ARG A 277 -8.91 -6.99 -13.72
N THR A 278 -8.35 -5.80 -13.69
CA THR A 278 -6.94 -5.62 -14.04
C THR A 278 -6.22 -4.87 -12.93
N LEU A 279 -4.99 -5.27 -12.67
CA LEU A 279 -4.11 -4.57 -11.75
C LEU A 279 -2.68 -4.65 -12.28
N TYR A 280 -2.03 -3.50 -12.35
CA TYR A 280 -0.61 -3.35 -12.57
C TYR A 280 0.00 -2.63 -11.37
N SER A 281 1.10 -3.16 -10.85
CA SER A 281 1.93 -2.49 -9.84
C SER A 281 3.40 -2.70 -10.15
N ARG A 282 4.18 -1.64 -10.03
CA ARG A 282 5.63 -1.63 -10.10
C ARG A 282 6.18 -1.00 -8.82
N PHE A 283 7.07 -1.73 -8.18
CA PHE A 283 7.86 -1.29 -7.05
C PHE A 283 9.33 -1.31 -7.42
N LYS A 284 10.02 -0.21 -7.20
CA LYS A 284 11.45 -0.08 -7.37
C LYS A 284 12.06 0.38 -6.05
N ASP A 285 13.06 -0.36 -5.55
CA ASP A 285 13.82 -0.07 -4.34
C ASP A 285 15.29 0.13 -4.71
N THR A 286 15.80 1.29 -4.40
CA THR A 286 17.21 1.63 -4.57
C THR A 286 17.79 1.90 -3.19
N GLU A 287 18.84 1.16 -2.82
CA GLU A 287 19.43 1.21 -1.49
C GLU A 287 20.94 1.39 -1.60
N THR A 288 21.45 2.43 -0.98
CA THR A 288 22.88 2.56 -0.67
C THR A 288 23.06 2.34 0.83
N ARG A 289 23.87 1.34 1.21
CA ARG A 289 24.17 1.04 2.61
C ARG A 289 25.66 1.14 2.86
N ASN A 290 26.06 2.05 3.74
CA ASN A 290 27.40 2.08 4.33
C ASN A 290 27.37 1.29 5.62
N ALA A 291 28.27 0.32 5.77
CA ALA A 291 28.41 -0.44 7.00
C ALA A 291 29.85 -0.42 7.50
N ALA A 292 30.01 -0.40 8.81
CA ALA A 292 31.29 -0.58 9.48
C ALA A 292 31.09 -1.46 10.71
N GLY A 293 31.91 -2.47 10.86
CA GLY A 293 31.74 -3.44 11.93
C GLY A 293 33.06 -3.94 12.51
N VAL A 294 32.87 -4.70 13.58
CA VAL A 294 33.95 -5.43 14.26
C VAL A 294 33.47 -6.86 14.47
N GLU A 295 34.21 -7.80 13.94
CA GLU A 295 34.04 -9.23 14.18
C GLU A 295 35.06 -9.72 15.20
N PHE A 296 34.66 -10.44 16.21
CA PHE A 296 35.50 -10.96 17.25
C PHE A 296 35.94 -12.39 16.89
N ALA A 297 37.26 -12.68 17.03
CA ALA A 297 37.79 -14.01 16.80
C ALA A 297 37.13 -15.07 17.72
N ASP A 298 36.82 -14.68 18.94
CA ASP A 298 36.01 -15.44 19.90
C ASP A 298 34.91 -14.54 20.46
N ALA A 299 33.73 -15.05 20.68
CA ALA A 299 32.60 -14.32 21.24
C ALA A 299 32.96 -13.61 22.56
N GLN A 300 32.67 -12.32 22.67
CA GLN A 300 33.11 -11.46 23.75
C GLN A 300 31.98 -11.00 24.65
N GLN A 301 32.29 -10.82 25.95
CA GLN A 301 31.46 -10.09 26.91
C GLN A 301 31.94 -8.62 27.01
N PRO A 302 31.06 -7.68 27.42
CA PRO A 302 31.48 -6.30 27.67
C PRO A 302 32.69 -6.20 28.60
N GLY A 303 33.73 -5.48 28.16
CA GLY A 303 34.94 -5.31 28.92
C GLY A 303 35.98 -6.44 28.81
N ALA A 304 35.68 -7.51 28.08
CA ALA A 304 36.68 -8.52 27.73
C ALA A 304 37.72 -7.95 26.75
N SER A 305 38.88 -8.60 26.68
CA SER A 305 39.94 -8.32 25.70
C SER A 305 40.15 -9.53 24.82
N GLY A 306 40.34 -9.33 23.54
CA GLY A 306 40.57 -10.38 22.56
C GLY A 306 40.93 -9.81 21.20
N ASP A 307 41.24 -10.70 20.26
CA ASP A 307 41.48 -10.30 18.88
C ASP A 307 40.14 -10.00 18.16
N ALA A 308 40.18 -8.97 17.31
CA ALA A 308 39.03 -8.55 16.53
C ALA A 308 39.49 -8.03 15.17
N GLU A 309 38.66 -8.21 14.17
CA GLU A 309 38.84 -7.65 12.83
C GLU A 309 37.80 -6.54 12.59
N GLY A 310 38.28 -5.36 12.18
CA GLY A 310 37.45 -4.24 11.76
C GLY A 310 37.26 -4.28 10.26
N TRP A 311 36.03 -4.10 9.81
CA TRP A 311 35.65 -4.11 8.40
C TRP A 311 34.78 -2.92 7.99
N ARG A 312 34.75 -2.64 6.70
CA ARG A 312 33.83 -1.70 6.07
C ARG A 312 33.23 -2.29 4.81
N GLU A 313 31.97 -2.01 4.56
CA GLU A 313 31.25 -2.46 3.39
C GLU A 313 30.42 -1.31 2.82
N LEU A 314 30.38 -1.23 1.49
CA LEU A 314 29.42 -0.44 0.74
C LEU A 314 28.55 -1.42 -0.06
N LYS A 315 27.24 -1.36 0.13
CA LYS A 315 26.25 -2.06 -0.68
C LYS A 315 25.50 -1.03 -1.50
N ASP A 316 25.39 -1.28 -2.79
CA ASP A 316 24.56 -0.53 -3.74
C ASP A 316 23.64 -1.55 -4.42
N ARG A 317 22.33 -1.41 -4.20
CA ARG A 317 21.33 -2.37 -4.66
C ARG A 317 20.20 -1.64 -5.35
N GLU A 318 19.75 -2.19 -6.48
CA GLU A 318 18.50 -1.85 -7.11
C GLU A 318 17.66 -3.11 -7.26
N GLU A 319 16.44 -3.09 -6.79
CA GLU A 319 15.46 -4.16 -6.93
C GLU A 319 14.19 -3.61 -7.57
N THR A 320 13.66 -4.33 -8.57
CA THR A 320 12.38 -3.99 -9.19
C THR A 320 11.47 -5.19 -9.15
N GLN A 321 10.25 -4.98 -8.66
CA GLN A 321 9.18 -5.98 -8.66
C GLN A 321 8.01 -5.45 -9.46
N GLU A 322 7.43 -6.30 -10.33
CA GLU A 322 6.25 -5.98 -11.10
C GLU A 322 5.17 -7.05 -10.89
N ILE A 323 3.95 -6.60 -10.63
CA ILE A 323 2.77 -7.46 -10.56
C ILE A 323 1.82 -7.05 -11.66
N GLN A 324 1.39 -8.02 -12.43
CA GLN A 324 0.34 -7.88 -13.43
C GLN A 324 -0.72 -8.95 -13.18
N SER A 325 -1.94 -8.52 -12.92
CA SER A 325 -3.07 -9.41 -12.69
C SER A 325 -4.20 -9.09 -13.66
N TYR A 326 -4.71 -10.09 -14.33
CA TYR A 326 -5.84 -10.01 -15.26
C TYR A 326 -6.81 -11.14 -14.96
N VAL A 327 -7.97 -10.81 -14.43
CA VAL A 327 -8.96 -11.81 -14.00
C VAL A 327 -10.26 -11.57 -14.76
N LEU A 328 -10.67 -12.54 -15.54
CA LEU A 328 -11.98 -12.59 -16.19
C LEU A 328 -12.82 -13.64 -15.46
N GLY A 329 -13.95 -13.22 -14.95
CA GLY A 329 -14.82 -14.10 -14.20
C GLY A 329 -16.30 -13.77 -14.35
N GLY A 330 -17.11 -14.59 -13.74
CA GLY A 330 -18.55 -14.39 -13.66
C GLY A 330 -19.19 -15.45 -12.80
N GLU A 331 -20.32 -15.09 -12.23
CA GLU A 331 -21.13 -15.96 -11.39
C GLU A 331 -22.60 -15.88 -11.79
N ARG A 332 -23.34 -16.93 -11.50
CA ARG A 332 -24.77 -16.98 -11.67
C ARG A 332 -25.42 -17.69 -10.50
N LEU A 333 -26.28 -17.01 -9.79
CA LEU A 333 -27.11 -17.59 -8.75
C LEU A 333 -28.17 -18.51 -9.39
N MET A 334 -28.35 -19.69 -8.83
CA MET A 334 -29.30 -20.70 -9.30
C MET A 334 -30.52 -20.77 -8.37
#